data_ff3c4162e81cf78ecd19957ede2b90f0
#
_entry.id   ff3c4162e81cf78ecd19957ede2b90f0
#
_cell.length_a   1.000
_cell.length_b   1.000
_cell.length_c   1.000
_cell.angle_alpha   90.00
_cell.angle_beta   90.00
_cell.angle_gamma   90.00
#
_symmetry.space_group_name_H-M   'P 1'
#
loop_
_entity.id
_entity.type
_entity.pdbx_description
1 polymer ?
#
loop_
_entity_poly.entity_id
_entity_poly.type
_entity_poly.pdbx_seq_one_letter_code
_entity_poly.pdbx_strand_id
1 'polypeptide(L)'
;MPARRTVTSVRAGKTYLQSFGAGYPGSFEGKDFDPNAPFTRADAQKLRGTGNRKPDAHGTTVRILFDPVVVPDSTVDVGEVLLRAHAAARMSPGVHLTVIDEGWPGAEVPPALLEPFSGPWGSDTLLDLMCTAAGTPAPGVRAVVEGRGEYTTGRGPTPFRWSLTAGPAEPATIAAFCNTVRTPGGGSHLTAAMKGLSEALADRASRIRDLGLAKGEDGPEPQDFVAVTALAVDTRAPDVAWDSQAKTAVSSRSLNLAMAPDVARSVTIWAANPANGDAVSLWTKLALESARARRSAEGAKARSRAASKAKGLGTNLSLPPKLLPSRETGRGSGAELFLCEGDSALGTIKAARDATFQAAFPLKGKPPNVYGFTVNKARVKDEFDSIERILGCGVRDSCDPEQCRYDRILFASDADPDGGNINSSLISMFLDFYRPLVKAGMVYVTLPPLFVVKDGQERIYCQDESERDAAVAQLKATSKRKVEVQRNKGLGEMDADDFWNTVLDPERRTVIRVHLDDGDPKLHHTLFGGPPEGRRTWMADAASRVDTLALDLS
;
A
#
# COMPACT_ATOMS: atom_id res chain seq x y z
N MET A 1 -18.33 -7.72 -26.37
CA MET A 1 -19.69 -7.41 -25.82
C MET A 1 -19.48 -6.48 -24.64
N PRO A 2 -20.24 -5.41 -24.46
CA PRO A 2 -20.05 -4.54 -23.30
C PRO A 2 -20.29 -5.30 -22.00
N ALA A 3 -19.56 -4.90 -20.94
CA ALA A 3 -19.70 -5.47 -19.61
C ALA A 3 -21.16 -5.43 -19.15
N ARG A 4 -21.67 -6.57 -18.71
CA ARG A 4 -23.06 -6.70 -18.29
C ARG A 4 -23.15 -7.24 -16.87
N ARG A 5 -23.86 -6.56 -16.00
CA ARG A 5 -24.17 -7.01 -14.65
C ARG A 5 -25.68 -7.04 -14.43
N THR A 6 -26.17 -8.12 -13.88
CA THR A 6 -27.59 -8.26 -13.52
C THR A 6 -27.69 -8.65 -12.05
N VAL A 7 -28.51 -7.95 -11.31
CA VAL A 7 -28.84 -8.25 -9.92
C VAL A 7 -30.30 -8.59 -9.83
N THR A 8 -30.60 -9.79 -9.34
CA THR A 8 -31.95 -10.25 -9.05
C THR A 8 -32.09 -10.42 -7.54
N SER A 9 -33.04 -9.75 -6.93
CA SER A 9 -33.34 -9.91 -5.49
C SER A 9 -34.75 -10.41 -5.31
N VAL A 10 -34.92 -11.41 -4.45
CA VAL A 10 -36.24 -11.92 -4.04
C VAL A 10 -36.50 -11.52 -2.60
N ARG A 11 -37.58 -10.80 -2.36
CA ARG A 11 -37.98 -10.36 -1.02
C ARG A 11 -39.52 -10.39 -0.87
N ALA A 12 -40.01 -10.97 0.20
CA ALA A 12 -41.43 -11.12 0.49
C ALA A 12 -42.23 -11.67 -0.72
N GLY A 13 -41.72 -12.76 -1.32
CA GLY A 13 -42.34 -13.42 -2.47
C GLY A 13 -42.27 -12.67 -3.82
N LYS A 14 -41.66 -11.48 -3.87
CA LYS A 14 -41.52 -10.67 -5.07
C LYS A 14 -40.07 -10.71 -5.58
N THR A 15 -39.91 -10.74 -6.91
CA THR A 15 -38.60 -10.68 -7.58
C THR A 15 -38.37 -9.30 -8.14
N TYR A 16 -37.21 -8.71 -7.82
CA TYR A 16 -36.74 -7.42 -8.30
C TYR A 16 -35.50 -7.66 -9.18
N LEU A 17 -35.49 -7.08 -10.37
CA LEU A 17 -34.40 -7.23 -11.33
C LEU A 17 -33.83 -5.86 -11.69
N GLN A 18 -32.51 -5.71 -11.60
CA GLN A 18 -31.79 -4.55 -12.07
C GLN A 18 -30.63 -4.99 -12.96
N SER A 19 -30.50 -4.37 -14.13
CA SER A 19 -29.37 -4.58 -15.04
C SER A 19 -28.49 -3.34 -15.12
N PHE A 20 -27.20 -3.56 -15.41
CA PHE A 20 -26.20 -2.52 -15.58
C PHE A 20 -25.36 -2.85 -16.82
N GLY A 21 -24.94 -1.82 -17.56
CA GLY A 21 -23.99 -1.95 -18.66
C GLY A 21 -22.93 -0.86 -18.53
N ALA A 22 -21.65 -1.20 -18.69
CA ALA A 22 -20.52 -0.29 -18.58
C ALA A 22 -20.55 0.58 -17.30
N GLY A 23 -21.01 0.00 -16.18
CA GLY A 23 -21.12 0.71 -14.89
C GLY A 23 -22.41 1.51 -14.71
N TYR A 24 -23.21 1.73 -15.72
CA TYR A 24 -24.48 2.50 -15.65
C TYR A 24 -25.69 1.58 -15.48
N PRO A 25 -26.63 1.93 -14.60
CA PRO A 25 -27.91 1.23 -14.53
C PRO A 25 -28.74 1.52 -15.78
N GLY A 26 -29.39 0.49 -16.34
CA GLY A 26 -30.22 0.63 -17.54
C GLY A 26 -31.09 -0.59 -17.78
N SER A 27 -31.96 -0.52 -18.78
CA SER A 27 -32.71 -1.65 -19.31
C SER A 27 -32.01 -2.19 -20.56
N PHE A 28 -32.06 -3.52 -20.75
CA PHE A 28 -31.58 -4.15 -21.97
C PHE A 28 -32.80 -4.63 -22.77
N GLU A 29 -33.00 -4.07 -23.96
CA GLU A 29 -33.89 -4.65 -24.97
C GLU A 29 -33.02 -5.51 -25.90
N GLY A 30 -33.14 -6.84 -25.77
CA GLY A 30 -32.34 -7.75 -26.59
C GLY A 30 -30.84 -7.77 -26.26
N LYS A 31 -29.98 -7.55 -27.30
CA LYS A 31 -28.52 -7.50 -27.16
C LYS A 31 -27.97 -6.09 -27.02
N ASP A 32 -28.79 -5.07 -27.23
CA ASP A 32 -28.35 -3.69 -27.25
C ASP A 32 -28.60 -3.02 -25.91
N PHE A 33 -27.56 -2.35 -25.40
CA PHE A 33 -27.61 -1.53 -24.20
C PHE A 33 -27.66 -0.07 -24.63
N ASP A 34 -28.66 0.68 -24.18
CA ASP A 34 -28.71 2.12 -24.36
C ASP A 34 -28.03 2.80 -23.14
N PRO A 35 -26.79 3.30 -23.30
CA PRO A 35 -26.09 4.01 -22.24
C PRO A 35 -26.71 5.39 -21.94
N ASN A 36 -27.54 5.91 -22.85
CA ASN A 36 -28.14 7.24 -22.73
C ASN A 36 -29.57 7.18 -22.14
N ALA A 37 -30.10 5.98 -21.87
CA ALA A 37 -31.38 5.86 -21.18
C ALA A 37 -31.23 6.35 -19.72
N PRO A 38 -31.77 7.51 -19.34
CA PRO A 38 -31.52 8.09 -18.03
C PRO A 38 -32.16 7.20 -16.95
N PHE A 39 -31.32 6.61 -16.12
CA PHE A 39 -31.76 5.99 -14.88
C PHE A 39 -31.98 7.07 -13.83
N THR A 40 -33.23 7.38 -13.54
CA THR A 40 -33.56 8.33 -12.48
C THR A 40 -33.74 7.60 -11.15
N ARG A 41 -33.49 8.31 -10.02
CA ARG A 41 -33.77 7.79 -8.67
C ARG A 41 -35.24 7.36 -8.48
N ALA A 42 -36.13 7.95 -9.27
CA ALA A 42 -37.55 7.58 -9.37
C ALA A 42 -37.76 6.21 -10.04
N ASP A 43 -36.88 5.80 -10.95
CA ASP A 43 -36.99 4.49 -11.61
C ASP A 43 -36.53 3.37 -10.68
N ALA A 44 -35.59 3.62 -9.77
CA ALA A 44 -35.21 2.69 -8.70
C ALA A 44 -36.39 2.42 -7.73
N GLN A 45 -37.23 3.42 -7.47
CA GLN A 45 -38.42 3.26 -6.64
C GLN A 45 -39.56 2.53 -7.38
N LYS A 46 -39.54 2.46 -8.69
CA LYS A 46 -40.55 1.78 -9.52
C LYS A 46 -40.21 0.32 -9.84
N LEU A 47 -39.11 -0.23 -9.30
CA LEU A 47 -38.80 -1.66 -9.41
C LEU A 47 -39.99 -2.47 -8.82
N ARG A 48 -40.94 -2.83 -9.67
CA ARG A 48 -42.06 -3.67 -9.29
C ARG A 48 -41.61 -5.12 -9.25
N GLY A 49 -41.77 -5.74 -8.07
CA GLY A 49 -41.52 -7.17 -7.97
C GLY A 49 -42.49 -7.94 -8.88
N THR A 50 -41.98 -8.87 -9.68
CA THR A 50 -42.75 -9.76 -10.53
C THR A 50 -42.67 -11.20 -10.03
N GLY A 51 -43.73 -11.95 -10.15
CA GLY A 51 -43.80 -13.39 -9.90
C GLY A 51 -44.41 -13.77 -8.55
N ASN A 52 -45.07 -14.95 -8.54
CA ASN A 52 -45.62 -15.61 -7.35
C ASN A 52 -44.62 -16.61 -6.81
N ARG A 53 -43.77 -16.21 -5.88
CA ARG A 53 -42.95 -17.13 -5.07
C ARG A 53 -43.57 -17.27 -3.67
N LYS A 54 -43.16 -18.32 -2.95
CA LYS A 54 -43.61 -18.50 -1.55
C LYS A 54 -43.34 -17.20 -0.75
N PRO A 55 -44.21 -16.78 0.15
CA PRO A 55 -44.05 -15.54 0.92
C PRO A 55 -42.72 -15.42 1.65
N ASP A 56 -42.15 -16.55 2.07
CA ASP A 56 -40.88 -16.65 2.80
C ASP A 56 -39.63 -16.69 1.88
N ALA A 57 -39.85 -16.73 0.55
CA ALA A 57 -38.74 -16.77 -0.39
C ALA A 57 -37.94 -15.45 -0.35
N HIS A 58 -36.66 -15.57 -0.08
CA HIS A 58 -35.70 -14.45 -0.12
C HIS A 58 -34.38 -14.91 -0.71
N GLY A 59 -33.62 -13.98 -1.25
CA GLY A 59 -32.31 -14.25 -1.83
C GLY A 59 -31.88 -13.18 -2.82
N THR A 60 -30.61 -13.21 -3.16
CA THR A 60 -30.04 -12.32 -4.18
C THR A 60 -29.16 -13.11 -5.11
N THR A 61 -29.34 -12.92 -6.41
CA THR A 61 -28.48 -13.46 -7.47
C THR A 61 -27.77 -12.29 -8.15
N VAL A 62 -26.46 -12.38 -8.24
CA VAL A 62 -25.62 -11.41 -8.98
C VAL A 62 -24.96 -12.16 -10.13
N ARG A 63 -25.18 -11.70 -11.36
CA ARG A 63 -24.50 -12.23 -12.55
C ARG A 63 -23.65 -11.13 -13.16
N ILE A 64 -22.37 -11.42 -13.40
CA ILE A 64 -21.40 -10.46 -13.91
C ILE A 64 -20.80 -11.05 -15.19
N LEU A 65 -20.74 -10.25 -16.26
CA LEU A 65 -19.93 -10.49 -17.43
C LEU A 65 -18.87 -9.38 -17.48
N PHE A 66 -17.62 -9.75 -17.45
CA PHE A 66 -16.51 -8.79 -17.51
C PHE A 66 -16.38 -8.22 -18.92
N ASP A 67 -15.97 -6.95 -19.00
CA ASP A 67 -15.62 -6.31 -20.26
C ASP A 67 -14.18 -6.69 -20.61
N PRO A 68 -13.95 -7.37 -21.75
CA PRO A 68 -12.58 -7.76 -22.13
C PRO A 68 -11.67 -6.58 -22.50
N VAL A 69 -12.23 -5.38 -22.72
CA VAL A 69 -11.44 -4.16 -22.94
C VAL A 69 -10.91 -3.61 -21.62
N VAL A 70 -11.70 -3.72 -20.54
CA VAL A 70 -11.32 -3.25 -19.18
C VAL A 70 -10.57 -4.31 -18.40
N VAL A 71 -10.91 -5.58 -18.59
CA VAL A 71 -10.29 -6.74 -17.94
C VAL A 71 -9.92 -7.76 -19.04
N PRO A 72 -8.83 -7.50 -19.78
CA PRO A 72 -8.48 -8.30 -20.96
C PRO A 72 -8.21 -9.77 -20.63
N ASP A 73 -7.63 -10.07 -19.45
CA ASP A 73 -7.33 -11.42 -18.97
C ASP A 73 -8.32 -11.83 -17.88
N SER A 74 -9.62 -11.75 -18.17
CA SER A 74 -10.69 -12.05 -17.21
C SER A 74 -10.79 -13.56 -16.91
N THR A 75 -9.69 -14.18 -16.50
CA THR A 75 -9.67 -15.54 -15.96
C THR A 75 -10.07 -15.50 -14.48
N VAL A 76 -10.97 -16.39 -14.08
CA VAL A 76 -11.31 -16.58 -12.67
C VAL A 76 -10.37 -17.64 -12.10
N ASP A 77 -9.60 -17.27 -11.08
CA ASP A 77 -8.84 -18.23 -10.31
C ASP A 77 -9.79 -19.04 -9.40
N VAL A 78 -10.12 -20.24 -9.83
CA VAL A 78 -11.04 -21.14 -9.10
C VAL A 78 -10.44 -21.55 -7.76
N GLY A 79 -9.11 -21.70 -7.66
CA GLY A 79 -8.41 -21.98 -6.40
C GLY A 79 -8.62 -20.86 -5.37
N GLU A 80 -8.48 -19.60 -5.79
CA GLU A 80 -8.74 -18.45 -4.90
C GLU A 80 -10.22 -18.33 -4.52
N VAL A 81 -11.16 -18.62 -5.44
CA VAL A 81 -12.61 -18.66 -5.12
C VAL A 81 -12.92 -19.72 -4.08
N LEU A 82 -12.38 -20.93 -4.24
CA LEU A 82 -12.57 -22.02 -3.28
C LEU A 82 -11.92 -21.70 -1.93
N LEU A 83 -10.71 -21.15 -1.93
CA LEU A 83 -10.02 -20.72 -0.71
C LEU A 83 -10.86 -19.69 0.07
N ARG A 84 -11.43 -18.72 -0.63
CA ARG A 84 -12.32 -17.71 -0.01
C ARG A 84 -13.62 -18.33 0.50
N ALA A 85 -14.23 -19.26 -0.23
CA ALA A 85 -15.43 -19.96 0.19
C ALA A 85 -15.15 -20.80 1.45
N HIS A 86 -14.07 -21.56 1.46
CA HIS A 86 -13.64 -22.33 2.62
C HIS A 86 -13.33 -21.45 3.84
N ALA A 87 -12.66 -20.32 3.65
CA ALA A 87 -12.40 -19.37 4.74
C ALA A 87 -13.71 -18.77 5.29
N ALA A 88 -14.61 -18.36 4.40
CA ALA A 88 -15.90 -17.80 4.79
C ALA A 88 -16.77 -18.83 5.54
N ALA A 89 -16.78 -20.10 5.11
CA ALA A 89 -17.49 -21.19 5.79
C ALA A 89 -16.96 -21.37 7.23
N ARG A 90 -15.63 -21.38 7.43
CA ARG A 90 -15.01 -21.53 8.76
C ARG A 90 -15.32 -20.38 9.72
N MET A 91 -15.54 -19.21 9.17
CA MET A 91 -15.85 -17.98 9.94
C MET A 91 -17.35 -17.76 10.14
N SER A 92 -18.23 -18.51 9.49
CA SER A 92 -19.69 -18.24 9.47
C SER A 92 -20.50 -19.49 9.75
N PRO A 93 -20.59 -19.93 11.03
CA PRO A 93 -21.39 -21.10 11.40
C PRO A 93 -22.84 -20.99 10.89
N GLY A 94 -23.36 -22.08 10.33
CA GLY A 94 -24.72 -22.14 9.80
C GLY A 94 -24.91 -21.58 8.39
N VAL A 95 -23.85 -21.04 7.75
CA VAL A 95 -23.89 -20.64 6.34
C VAL A 95 -23.44 -21.82 5.47
N HIS A 96 -24.27 -22.19 4.50
CA HIS A 96 -23.95 -23.17 3.48
C HIS A 96 -23.45 -22.46 2.22
N LEU A 97 -22.22 -22.77 1.81
CA LEU A 97 -21.60 -22.26 0.59
C LEU A 97 -21.40 -23.41 -0.40
N THR A 98 -21.83 -23.19 -1.64
CA THR A 98 -21.61 -24.12 -2.74
C THR A 98 -20.90 -23.38 -3.86
N VAL A 99 -19.77 -23.89 -4.29
CA VAL A 99 -19.05 -23.41 -5.48
C VAL A 99 -19.29 -24.42 -6.60
N ILE A 100 -19.83 -23.96 -7.71
CA ILE A 100 -20.10 -24.78 -8.90
C ILE A 100 -19.26 -24.19 -10.03
N ASP A 101 -18.33 -25.01 -10.55
CA ASP A 101 -17.57 -24.69 -11.74
C ASP A 101 -18.22 -25.39 -12.94
N GLU A 102 -18.70 -24.63 -13.92
CA GLU A 102 -19.34 -25.11 -15.13
C GLU A 102 -18.33 -25.27 -16.30
N GLY A 103 -17.04 -25.42 -16.01
CA GLY A 103 -16.03 -25.72 -17.01
C GLY A 103 -15.03 -24.61 -17.29
N TRP A 104 -14.49 -23.99 -16.27
CA TRP A 104 -13.40 -23.01 -16.41
C TRP A 104 -12.08 -23.77 -16.69
N PRO A 105 -11.43 -23.57 -17.85
CA PRO A 105 -10.24 -24.34 -18.20
C PRO A 105 -9.01 -23.92 -17.39
N GLY A 106 -8.27 -24.89 -16.85
CA GLY A 106 -6.87 -24.68 -16.46
C GLY A 106 -6.55 -24.32 -15.03
N ALA A 107 -7.49 -24.41 -14.09
CA ALA A 107 -7.18 -24.17 -12.68
C ALA A 107 -6.63 -25.44 -12.00
N GLU A 108 -5.38 -25.43 -11.59
CA GLU A 108 -4.86 -26.40 -10.62
C GLU A 108 -5.39 -26.03 -9.22
N VAL A 109 -6.35 -26.80 -8.74
CA VAL A 109 -6.93 -26.60 -7.41
C VAL A 109 -6.24 -27.56 -6.43
N PRO A 110 -5.71 -27.08 -5.30
CA PRO A 110 -5.17 -27.94 -4.26
C PRO A 110 -6.23 -28.97 -3.80
N PRO A 111 -5.93 -30.27 -3.73
CA PRO A 111 -6.89 -31.32 -3.37
C PRO A 111 -7.65 -31.03 -2.08
N ALA A 112 -6.99 -30.44 -1.08
CA ALA A 112 -7.61 -30.08 0.19
C ALA A 112 -8.74 -29.02 0.08
N LEU A 113 -8.81 -28.27 -1.02
CA LEU A 113 -9.89 -27.31 -1.28
C LEU A 113 -11.07 -27.94 -2.03
N LEU A 114 -10.94 -29.16 -2.52
CA LEU A 114 -12.02 -29.88 -3.17
C LEU A 114 -12.88 -30.66 -2.17
N GLU A 115 -12.36 -30.90 -0.96
CA GLU A 115 -13.07 -31.60 0.09
C GLU A 115 -14.11 -30.72 0.79
N PRO A 116 -15.34 -31.22 1.02
CA PRO A 116 -16.37 -30.48 1.74
C PRO A 116 -15.93 -30.13 3.18
N PHE A 117 -16.17 -28.89 3.62
CA PHE A 117 -15.95 -28.50 5.00
C PHE A 117 -17.26 -28.53 5.80
N SER A 118 -17.31 -29.35 6.84
CA SER A 118 -18.47 -29.51 7.72
C SER A 118 -18.25 -29.05 9.17
N GLY A 119 -17.10 -28.47 9.50
CA GLY A 119 -16.69 -28.00 10.83
C GLY A 119 -15.47 -28.76 11.37
N PRO A 120 -14.92 -28.40 12.52
CA PRO A 120 -15.32 -27.29 13.41
C PRO A 120 -15.02 -25.91 12.84
N TRP A 121 -15.76 -24.91 13.33
CA TRP A 121 -15.60 -23.50 12.92
C TRP A 121 -14.62 -22.78 13.83
N GLY A 122 -14.00 -21.72 13.33
CA GLY A 122 -13.16 -20.81 14.10
C GLY A 122 -11.77 -20.57 13.51
N SER A 123 -10.99 -19.78 14.21
CA SER A 123 -9.65 -19.37 13.78
C SER A 123 -8.65 -20.54 13.72
N ASP A 124 -8.89 -21.61 14.45
CA ASP A 124 -8.02 -22.79 14.45
C ASP A 124 -8.04 -23.51 13.10
N THR A 125 -9.23 -23.88 12.61
CA THR A 125 -9.39 -24.47 11.29
C THR A 125 -9.10 -23.52 10.15
N LEU A 126 -9.21 -22.22 10.40
CA LEU A 126 -8.80 -21.18 9.46
C LEU A 126 -7.28 -21.15 9.31
N LEU A 127 -6.52 -21.32 10.40
CA LEU A 127 -5.06 -21.41 10.34
C LEU A 127 -4.62 -22.65 9.54
N ASP A 128 -5.24 -23.81 9.77
CA ASP A 128 -4.96 -25.03 8.99
C ASP A 128 -5.17 -24.82 7.49
N LEU A 129 -6.29 -24.23 7.13
CA LEU A 129 -6.60 -23.90 5.74
C LEU A 129 -5.52 -23.02 5.12
N MET A 130 -5.10 -21.98 5.83
CA MET A 130 -4.13 -21.02 5.30
C MET A 130 -2.73 -21.60 5.20
N CYS A 131 -2.32 -22.43 6.15
CA CYS A 131 -1.06 -23.17 6.07
C CYS A 131 -1.07 -24.15 4.90
N THR A 132 -2.16 -24.89 4.70
CA THR A 132 -2.33 -25.80 3.55
C THR A 132 -2.24 -25.03 2.23
N ALA A 133 -2.94 -23.91 2.10
CA ALA A 133 -2.91 -23.08 0.91
C ALA A 133 -1.53 -22.47 0.62
N ALA A 134 -0.75 -22.19 1.67
CA ALA A 134 0.61 -21.68 1.57
C ALA A 134 1.67 -22.79 1.37
N GLY A 135 1.28 -24.06 1.42
CA GLY A 135 2.21 -25.19 1.37
C GLY A 135 3.14 -25.28 2.59
N THR A 136 2.71 -24.72 3.73
CA THR A 136 3.48 -24.72 4.98
C THR A 136 2.86 -25.64 6.01
N PRO A 137 3.65 -26.28 6.90
CA PRO A 137 3.10 -27.08 7.98
C PRO A 137 2.33 -26.21 8.97
N ALA A 138 1.17 -26.68 9.38
CA ALA A 138 0.43 -26.04 10.46
C ALA A 138 1.13 -26.34 11.81
N PRO A 139 1.19 -25.35 12.75
CA PRO A 139 1.83 -25.56 14.03
C PRO A 139 1.10 -26.62 14.84
N GLY A 140 1.86 -27.59 15.41
CA GLY A 140 1.29 -28.66 16.24
C GLY A 140 0.83 -28.19 17.61
N VAL A 141 1.39 -27.09 18.10
CA VAL A 141 1.03 -26.45 19.36
C VAL A 141 0.52 -25.04 19.08
N ARG A 142 -0.61 -24.67 19.71
CA ARG A 142 -1.33 -23.43 19.35
C ARG A 142 -1.90 -22.72 20.56
N ALA A 143 -1.83 -21.39 20.54
CA ALA A 143 -2.68 -20.54 21.35
C ALA A 143 -3.98 -20.30 20.57
N VAL A 144 -5.10 -20.75 21.11
CA VAL A 144 -6.45 -20.44 20.60
C VAL A 144 -7.09 -19.52 21.62
N VAL A 145 -7.27 -18.27 21.26
CA VAL A 145 -7.79 -17.23 22.15
C VAL A 145 -8.81 -16.37 21.42
N GLU A 146 -9.73 -15.82 22.18
CA GLU A 146 -10.76 -14.93 21.66
C GLU A 146 -11.03 -13.78 22.65
N GLY A 147 -11.68 -12.74 22.17
CA GLY A 147 -12.04 -11.61 22.99
C GLY A 147 -13.07 -10.70 22.33
N ARG A 148 -13.49 -9.72 23.11
CA ARG A 148 -14.45 -8.70 22.71
C ARG A 148 -14.21 -7.40 23.44
N GLY A 149 -14.58 -6.28 22.82
CA GLY A 149 -14.43 -4.96 23.42
C GLY A 149 -15.20 -3.92 22.64
N GLU A 150 -14.87 -2.67 22.91
CA GLU A 150 -15.42 -1.52 22.20
C GLU A 150 -14.29 -0.64 21.67
N TYR A 151 -14.51 -0.05 20.51
CA TYR A 151 -13.59 0.93 19.91
C TYR A 151 -14.36 2.16 19.43
N THR A 152 -13.70 3.29 19.35
CA THR A 152 -14.34 4.55 18.99
C THR A 152 -14.45 4.70 17.47
N THR A 153 -15.67 4.94 16.99
CA THR A 153 -15.96 5.30 15.60
C THR A 153 -16.58 6.70 15.54
N GLY A 154 -16.82 7.21 14.33
CA GLY A 154 -17.58 8.46 14.17
C GLY A 154 -19.01 8.41 14.72
N ARG A 155 -19.54 7.22 15.03
CA ARG A 155 -20.86 6.99 15.62
C ARG A 155 -20.81 6.75 17.14
N GLY A 156 -19.62 6.83 17.75
CA GLY A 156 -19.39 6.57 19.17
C GLY A 156 -18.77 5.20 19.45
N PRO A 157 -18.89 4.73 20.71
CA PRO A 157 -18.40 3.40 21.10
C PRO A 157 -19.08 2.30 20.29
N THR A 158 -18.29 1.45 19.66
CA THR A 158 -18.78 0.41 18.74
C THR A 158 -18.20 -0.93 19.17
N PRO A 159 -19.03 -1.96 19.37
CA PRO A 159 -18.54 -3.27 19.82
C PRO A 159 -17.76 -3.99 18.72
N PHE A 160 -16.73 -4.73 19.13
CA PHE A 160 -16.02 -5.68 18.28
C PHE A 160 -15.80 -6.99 19.00
N ARG A 161 -15.54 -8.03 18.21
CA ARG A 161 -15.05 -9.33 18.70
C ARG A 161 -13.95 -9.85 17.79
N TRP A 162 -13.10 -10.68 18.32
CA TRP A 162 -12.00 -11.29 17.59
C TRP A 162 -11.76 -12.71 18.08
N SER A 163 -11.24 -13.54 17.18
CA SER A 163 -10.66 -14.83 17.50
C SER A 163 -9.29 -14.95 16.83
N LEU A 164 -8.35 -15.57 17.52
CA LEU A 164 -6.98 -15.70 17.08
C LEU A 164 -6.50 -17.11 17.39
N THR A 165 -5.92 -17.75 16.39
CA THR A 165 -5.10 -18.96 16.57
C THR A 165 -3.70 -18.65 16.09
N ALA A 166 -2.72 -18.95 16.91
CA ALA A 166 -1.32 -18.75 16.58
C ALA A 166 -0.46 -19.86 17.16
N GLY A 167 0.63 -20.17 16.50
CA GLY A 167 1.60 -21.14 16.97
C GLY A 167 2.99 -20.91 16.39
N PRO A 168 4.03 -21.53 17.01
CA PRO A 168 5.37 -21.43 16.48
C PRO A 168 5.48 -22.16 15.15
N ALA A 169 6.02 -21.47 14.13
CA ALA A 169 6.22 -22.01 12.79
C ALA A 169 7.34 -21.31 12.05
N GLU A 170 8.04 -22.07 11.25
CA GLU A 170 9.06 -21.59 10.33
C GLU A 170 8.92 -22.35 8.97
N PRO A 171 8.57 -21.67 7.86
CA PRO A 171 8.30 -20.23 7.74
C PRO A 171 6.97 -19.78 8.38
N ALA A 172 6.89 -18.50 8.76
CA ALA A 172 5.69 -17.90 9.31
C ALA A 172 4.57 -17.81 8.24
N THR A 173 3.34 -18.20 8.62
CA THR A 173 2.15 -18.02 7.78
C THR A 173 1.17 -17.10 8.48
N ILE A 174 0.83 -15.97 7.86
CA ILE A 174 -0.05 -14.96 8.45
C ILE A 174 -1.31 -14.82 7.61
N ALA A 175 -2.47 -14.96 8.26
CA ALA A 175 -3.77 -14.77 7.66
C ALA A 175 -4.64 -13.85 8.52
N ALA A 176 -5.17 -12.80 7.92
CA ALA A 176 -6.02 -11.85 8.61
C ALA A 176 -7.33 -11.67 7.87
N PHE A 177 -8.42 -11.61 8.65
CA PHE A 177 -9.78 -11.43 8.15
C PHE A 177 -10.50 -10.39 9.00
N CYS A 178 -11.29 -9.55 8.33
CA CYS A 178 -12.18 -8.60 8.98
C CYS A 178 -13.57 -8.67 8.32
N ASN A 179 -14.59 -8.94 9.12
CA ASN A 179 -15.97 -9.11 8.65
C ASN A 179 -16.09 -10.13 7.49
N THR A 180 -15.41 -11.27 7.59
CA THR A 180 -15.27 -12.34 6.58
C THR A 180 -14.44 -11.99 5.35
N VAL A 181 -13.96 -10.77 5.21
CA VAL A 181 -13.11 -10.34 4.11
C VAL A 181 -11.65 -10.64 4.45
N ARG A 182 -10.96 -11.38 3.56
CA ARG A 182 -9.52 -11.56 3.67
C ARG A 182 -8.81 -10.23 3.46
N THR A 183 -7.85 -9.93 4.31
CA THR A 183 -7.06 -8.69 4.26
C THR A 183 -5.59 -8.99 4.01
N PRO A 184 -5.20 -9.27 2.75
CA PRO A 184 -3.82 -9.65 2.42
C PRO A 184 -2.81 -8.55 2.75
N GLY A 185 -3.20 -7.29 2.71
CA GLY A 185 -2.42 -6.14 3.17
C GLY A 185 -2.43 -5.93 4.70
N GLY A 186 -3.13 -6.79 5.45
CA GLY A 186 -3.21 -6.74 6.90
C GLY A 186 -4.01 -5.55 7.43
N GLY A 187 -3.36 -4.69 8.18
CA GLY A 187 -3.95 -3.47 8.75
C GLY A 187 -4.11 -3.51 10.26
N SER A 188 -4.94 -2.62 10.79
CA SER A 188 -5.05 -2.31 12.22
C SER A 188 -5.34 -3.51 13.11
N HIS A 189 -6.20 -4.44 12.69
CA HIS A 189 -6.56 -5.65 13.45
C HIS A 189 -5.41 -6.67 13.48
N LEU A 190 -4.72 -6.89 12.34
CA LEU A 190 -3.55 -7.75 12.31
C LEU A 190 -2.42 -7.17 13.16
N THR A 191 -2.16 -5.87 13.03
CA THR A 191 -1.16 -5.16 13.85
C THR A 191 -1.47 -5.31 15.34
N ALA A 192 -2.75 -5.20 15.73
CA ALA A 192 -3.18 -5.39 17.11
C ALA A 192 -2.95 -6.83 17.59
N ALA A 193 -3.31 -7.82 16.76
CA ALA A 193 -3.13 -9.23 17.09
C ALA A 193 -1.64 -9.58 17.26
N MET A 194 -0.80 -9.18 16.31
CA MET A 194 0.64 -9.43 16.36
C MET A 194 1.31 -8.73 17.52
N LYS A 195 0.96 -7.47 17.78
CA LYS A 195 1.48 -6.70 18.91
C LYS A 195 1.12 -7.36 20.24
N GLY A 196 -0.18 -7.61 20.45
CA GLY A 196 -0.64 -8.19 21.72
C GLY A 196 -0.05 -9.58 21.98
N LEU A 197 0.01 -10.43 20.94
CA LEU A 197 0.61 -11.76 21.02
C LEU A 197 2.11 -11.68 21.37
N SER A 198 2.87 -10.92 20.61
CA SER A 198 4.34 -10.86 20.74
C SER A 198 4.79 -10.20 22.03
N GLU A 199 4.11 -9.16 22.49
CA GLU A 199 4.40 -8.51 23.79
C GLU A 199 4.13 -9.46 24.97
N ALA A 200 3.01 -10.20 24.94
CA ALA A 200 2.68 -11.16 25.98
C ALA A 200 3.68 -12.34 26.04
N LEU A 201 4.08 -12.86 24.87
CA LEU A 201 5.07 -13.94 24.82
C LEU A 201 6.47 -13.48 25.24
N ALA A 202 6.89 -12.27 24.84
CA ALA A 202 8.17 -11.70 25.27
C ALA A 202 8.21 -11.45 26.79
N ASP A 203 7.13 -10.88 27.36
CA ASP A 203 6.99 -10.73 28.81
C ASP A 203 7.04 -12.10 29.53
N ARG A 204 6.37 -13.11 29.01
CA ARG A 204 6.42 -14.46 29.56
C ARG A 204 7.81 -15.06 29.46
N ALA A 205 8.50 -14.90 28.33
CA ALA A 205 9.87 -15.39 28.14
C ALA A 205 10.85 -14.74 29.11
N SER A 206 10.73 -13.45 29.40
CA SER A 206 11.59 -12.73 30.32
C SER A 206 11.56 -13.30 31.78
N ARG A 207 10.53 -14.07 32.11
CA ARG A 207 10.32 -14.71 33.43
C ARG A 207 10.77 -16.16 33.46
N ILE A 208 11.27 -16.72 32.38
CA ILE A 208 11.80 -18.08 32.31
C ILE A 208 13.26 -18.04 32.80
N ARG A 209 13.56 -18.78 33.88
CA ARG A 209 14.88 -18.73 34.54
C ARG A 209 16.02 -19.35 33.72
N ASP A 210 15.72 -20.34 32.92
CA ASP A 210 16.70 -21.05 32.10
C ASP A 210 16.27 -21.03 30.63
N LEU A 211 16.65 -19.97 29.94
CA LEU A 211 16.46 -19.80 28.50
C LEU A 211 17.66 -20.28 27.67
N GLY A 212 18.71 -20.78 28.31
CA GLY A 212 19.96 -21.12 27.62
C GLY A 212 20.66 -19.90 27.03
N LEU A 213 20.54 -18.72 27.70
CA LEU A 213 21.23 -17.49 27.30
C LEU A 213 22.70 -17.56 27.65
N ALA A 214 23.56 -17.08 26.75
CA ALA A 214 24.97 -16.86 27.07
C ALA A 214 25.12 -15.70 28.09
N LYS A 215 26.26 -15.64 28.78
CA LYS A 215 26.51 -14.57 29.75
C LYS A 215 26.46 -13.20 29.07
N GLY A 216 25.50 -12.37 29.48
CA GLY A 216 25.28 -11.02 28.92
C GLY A 216 24.48 -11.01 27.61
N GLU A 217 23.87 -12.14 27.25
CA GLU A 217 22.93 -12.20 26.11
C GLU A 217 21.54 -11.78 26.57
N ASP A 218 20.92 -10.86 25.81
CA ASP A 218 19.52 -10.46 26.02
C ASP A 218 18.55 -11.52 25.50
N GLY A 219 17.37 -11.62 26.10
CA GLY A 219 16.27 -12.47 25.63
C GLY A 219 15.71 -12.04 24.28
N PRO A 220 14.76 -12.82 23.73
CA PRO A 220 14.07 -12.44 22.50
C PRO A 220 13.13 -11.25 22.73
N GLU A 221 13.06 -10.36 21.74
CA GLU A 221 12.17 -9.21 21.72
C GLU A 221 10.84 -9.56 21.02
N PRO A 222 9.78 -8.74 21.15
CA PRO A 222 8.50 -8.99 20.48
C PRO A 222 8.62 -9.27 18.97
N GLN A 223 9.49 -8.57 18.27
CA GLN A 223 9.73 -8.78 16.84
C GLN A 223 10.27 -10.17 16.49
N ASP A 224 11.01 -10.80 17.40
CA ASP A 224 11.58 -12.12 17.20
C ASP A 224 10.49 -13.20 17.27
N PHE A 225 9.46 -13.00 18.11
CA PHE A 225 8.27 -13.85 18.14
C PHE A 225 7.43 -13.70 16.88
N VAL A 226 7.28 -12.47 16.36
CA VAL A 226 6.56 -12.24 15.10
C VAL A 226 7.17 -13.04 13.96
N ALA A 227 8.50 -13.10 13.87
CA ALA A 227 9.23 -13.75 12.80
C ALA A 227 9.01 -15.29 12.72
N VAL A 228 8.66 -15.91 13.85
CA VAL A 228 8.50 -17.37 14.00
C VAL A 228 7.07 -17.77 14.36
N THR A 229 6.08 -17.00 13.90
CA THR A 229 4.67 -17.22 14.25
C THR A 229 3.83 -17.45 13.01
N ALA A 230 3.14 -18.59 12.95
CA ALA A 230 1.96 -18.75 12.11
C ALA A 230 0.72 -18.27 12.86
N LEU A 231 -0.14 -17.48 12.20
CA LEU A 231 -1.27 -16.83 12.82
C LEU A 231 -2.45 -16.71 11.87
N ALA A 232 -3.65 -17.01 12.38
CA ALA A 232 -4.92 -16.66 11.77
C ALA A 232 -5.73 -15.79 12.74
N VAL A 233 -6.19 -14.63 12.30
CA VAL A 233 -7.07 -13.75 13.05
C VAL A 233 -8.34 -13.43 12.27
N ASP A 234 -9.50 -13.64 12.89
CA ASP A 234 -10.81 -13.16 12.41
C ASP A 234 -11.31 -12.06 13.36
N THR A 235 -11.63 -10.91 12.80
CA THR A 235 -12.16 -9.77 13.55
C THR A 235 -13.53 -9.38 13.00
N ARG A 236 -14.50 -9.20 13.90
CA ARG A 236 -15.83 -8.68 13.59
C ARG A 236 -15.97 -7.30 14.20
N ALA A 237 -15.93 -6.29 13.37
CA ALA A 237 -15.96 -4.90 13.80
C ALA A 237 -16.77 -4.07 12.80
N PRO A 238 -17.98 -3.60 13.17
CA PRO A 238 -18.76 -2.70 12.34
C PRO A 238 -18.04 -1.37 12.11
N ASP A 239 -18.32 -0.70 11.00
CA ASP A 239 -17.83 0.66 10.71
C ASP A 239 -16.29 0.82 10.69
N VAL A 240 -15.57 -0.24 10.31
CA VAL A 240 -14.11 -0.13 10.12
C VAL A 240 -13.78 0.71 8.87
N ALA A 241 -12.75 1.52 8.99
CA ALA A 241 -12.16 2.18 7.83
C ALA A 241 -11.27 1.19 7.06
N TRP A 242 -11.37 1.22 5.74
CA TRP A 242 -10.56 0.42 4.82
C TRP A 242 -9.54 1.32 4.12
N ASP A 243 -8.43 0.74 3.71
CA ASP A 243 -7.38 1.42 2.93
C ASP A 243 -7.86 1.80 1.53
N SER A 244 -8.69 0.95 0.93
CA SER A 244 -9.16 1.09 -0.45
C SER A 244 -10.52 0.43 -0.64
N GLN A 245 -11.14 0.66 -1.80
CA GLN A 245 -12.36 -0.01 -2.24
C GLN A 245 -12.18 -1.55 -2.31
N ALA A 246 -10.98 -2.04 -2.60
CA ALA A 246 -10.66 -3.46 -2.66
C ALA A 246 -10.62 -4.13 -1.27
N LYS A 247 -10.62 -3.34 -0.18
CA LYS A 247 -10.62 -3.81 1.22
C LYS A 247 -9.43 -4.71 1.54
N THR A 248 -8.26 -4.36 1.04
CA THR A 248 -7.04 -5.15 1.21
C THR A 248 -6.46 -5.02 2.61
N ALA A 249 -6.68 -3.90 3.30
CA ALA A 249 -6.26 -3.69 4.67
C ALA A 249 -7.26 -2.85 5.46
N VAL A 250 -7.29 -3.03 6.78
CA VAL A 250 -8.09 -2.21 7.70
C VAL A 250 -7.24 -1.06 8.24
N SER A 251 -7.76 0.18 8.17
CA SER A 251 -7.03 1.40 8.58
C SER A 251 -7.56 2.06 9.86
N SER A 252 -8.34 1.34 10.67
CA SER A 252 -8.96 1.85 11.91
C SER A 252 -7.99 1.85 13.09
N ARG A 253 -7.32 2.99 13.36
CA ARG A 253 -6.38 3.12 14.47
C ARG A 253 -7.03 2.85 15.85
N SER A 254 -8.27 3.31 16.05
CA SER A 254 -9.00 3.09 17.30
C SER A 254 -9.24 1.60 17.59
N LEU A 255 -9.48 0.79 16.56
CA LEU A 255 -9.58 -0.67 16.69
C LEU A 255 -8.26 -1.28 17.14
N ASN A 256 -7.12 -0.84 16.59
CA ASN A 256 -5.81 -1.31 17.03
C ASN A 256 -5.58 -1.01 18.51
N LEU A 257 -5.84 0.23 18.94
CA LEU A 257 -5.62 0.66 20.32
C LEU A 257 -6.51 -0.11 21.33
N ALA A 258 -7.71 -0.49 20.93
CA ALA A 258 -8.62 -1.25 21.79
C ALA A 258 -8.30 -2.76 21.79
N MET A 259 -7.97 -3.33 20.65
CA MET A 259 -7.79 -4.78 20.48
C MET A 259 -6.44 -5.27 21.01
N ALA A 260 -5.34 -4.54 20.83
CA ALA A 260 -4.01 -5.02 21.20
C ALA A 260 -3.86 -5.35 22.70
N PRO A 261 -4.34 -4.52 23.65
CA PRO A 261 -4.28 -4.86 25.07
C PRO A 261 -5.16 -6.07 25.45
N ASP A 262 -6.28 -6.25 24.75
CA ASP A 262 -7.19 -7.37 24.99
C ASP A 262 -6.57 -8.70 24.52
N VAL A 263 -5.93 -8.69 23.34
CA VAL A 263 -5.14 -9.83 22.85
C VAL A 263 -3.99 -10.15 23.81
N ALA A 264 -3.22 -9.13 24.24
CA ALA A 264 -2.12 -9.33 25.17
C ALA A 264 -2.58 -9.99 26.47
N ARG A 265 -3.69 -9.54 27.05
CA ARG A 265 -4.27 -10.13 28.26
C ARG A 265 -4.68 -11.59 28.04
N SER A 266 -5.39 -11.90 26.96
CA SER A 266 -5.86 -13.26 26.65
C SER A 266 -4.69 -14.22 26.43
N VAL A 267 -3.64 -13.79 25.71
CA VAL A 267 -2.42 -14.57 25.50
C VAL A 267 -1.63 -14.74 26.79
N THR A 268 -1.55 -13.71 27.65
CA THR A 268 -0.88 -13.81 28.95
C THR A 268 -1.54 -14.88 29.83
N ILE A 269 -2.88 -14.91 29.87
CA ILE A 269 -3.63 -15.92 30.62
C ILE A 269 -3.35 -17.32 30.03
N TRP A 270 -3.40 -17.46 28.71
CA TRP A 270 -3.08 -18.71 28.03
C TRP A 270 -1.65 -19.18 28.34
N ALA A 271 -0.65 -18.29 28.24
CA ALA A 271 0.76 -18.60 28.47
C ALA A 271 1.10 -18.87 29.97
N ALA A 272 0.28 -18.39 30.86
CA ALA A 272 0.44 -18.66 32.31
C ALA A 272 -0.09 -20.05 32.71
N ASN A 273 -0.93 -20.69 31.87
CA ASN A 273 -1.44 -22.02 32.14
C ASN A 273 -0.31 -23.06 32.02
N PRO A 274 -0.04 -23.87 33.09
CA PRO A 274 1.01 -24.88 33.09
C PRO A 274 0.88 -25.89 31.93
N ALA A 275 -0.34 -26.22 31.51
CA ALA A 275 -0.61 -27.11 30.37
C ALA A 275 -0.03 -26.61 29.05
N ASN A 276 0.24 -25.31 28.92
CA ASN A 276 0.79 -24.68 27.72
C ASN A 276 2.32 -24.45 27.84
N GLY A 277 2.95 -24.93 28.91
CA GLY A 277 4.36 -24.70 29.18
C GLY A 277 5.30 -25.14 28.07
N ASP A 278 5.05 -26.31 27.47
CA ASP A 278 5.85 -26.85 26.36
C ASP A 278 5.71 -25.99 25.11
N ALA A 279 4.50 -25.53 24.82
CA ALA A 279 4.22 -24.63 23.70
C ALA A 279 4.97 -23.30 23.85
N VAL A 280 4.90 -22.68 25.02
CA VAL A 280 5.60 -21.45 25.35
C VAL A 280 7.12 -21.64 25.25
N SER A 281 7.63 -22.77 25.75
CA SER A 281 9.06 -23.09 25.70
C SER A 281 9.55 -23.24 24.26
N LEU A 282 8.82 -23.98 23.43
CA LEU A 282 9.14 -24.15 22.00
C LEU A 282 9.14 -22.80 21.28
N TRP A 283 8.11 -22.00 21.50
CA TRP A 283 8.00 -20.67 20.86
C TRP A 283 9.12 -19.73 21.27
N THR A 284 9.44 -19.73 22.57
CA THR A 284 10.54 -18.93 23.09
C THR A 284 11.89 -19.35 22.53
N LYS A 285 12.11 -20.66 22.36
CA LYS A 285 13.34 -21.20 21.75
C LYS A 285 13.50 -20.71 20.31
N LEU A 286 12.48 -20.85 19.49
CA LEU A 286 12.52 -20.37 18.10
C LEU A 286 12.70 -18.85 18.03
N ALA A 287 12.01 -18.09 18.89
CA ALA A 287 12.19 -16.64 18.97
C ALA A 287 13.62 -16.26 19.40
N LEU A 288 14.27 -17.03 20.27
CA LEU A 288 15.66 -16.80 20.66
C LEU A 288 16.62 -17.09 19.48
N GLU A 289 16.37 -18.13 18.70
CA GLU A 289 17.13 -18.42 17.49
C GLU A 289 16.98 -17.29 16.46
N SER A 290 15.75 -16.79 16.26
CA SER A 290 15.47 -15.60 15.44
C SER A 290 16.20 -14.36 15.95
N ALA A 291 16.21 -14.11 17.26
CA ALA A 291 16.92 -13.00 17.89
C ALA A 291 18.45 -13.08 17.65
N ARG A 292 19.02 -14.27 17.75
CA ARG A 292 20.45 -14.51 17.48
C ARG A 292 20.77 -14.26 16.01
N ALA A 293 19.95 -14.75 15.08
CA ALA A 293 20.11 -14.53 13.66
C ALA A 293 20.02 -13.02 13.31
N ARG A 294 19.02 -12.31 13.85
CA ARG A 294 18.85 -10.86 13.68
C ARG A 294 20.08 -10.09 14.18
N ARG A 295 20.53 -10.34 15.42
CA ARG A 295 21.71 -9.69 16.02
C ARG A 295 22.98 -9.99 15.25
N SER A 296 23.14 -11.21 14.77
CA SER A 296 24.28 -11.59 13.91
C SER A 296 24.27 -10.79 12.60
N ALA A 297 23.12 -10.67 11.94
CA ALA A 297 22.95 -9.89 10.73
C ALA A 297 23.20 -8.39 10.97
N GLU A 298 22.68 -7.84 12.06
CA GLU A 298 22.91 -6.45 12.50
C GLU A 298 24.40 -6.21 12.80
N GLY A 299 25.03 -7.13 13.51
CA GLY A 299 26.45 -7.10 13.82
C GLY A 299 27.33 -7.19 12.55
N ALA A 300 26.94 -8.02 11.58
CA ALA A 300 27.62 -8.09 10.29
C ALA A 300 27.45 -6.78 9.49
N LYS A 301 26.25 -6.21 9.49
CA LYS A 301 25.92 -4.93 8.88
C LYS A 301 26.67 -3.76 9.54
N ALA A 302 26.77 -3.79 10.89
CA ALA A 302 27.56 -2.81 11.66
C ALA A 302 29.07 -2.95 11.42
N ARG A 303 29.61 -4.17 11.35
CA ARG A 303 31.02 -4.41 10.99
C ARG A 303 31.33 -3.99 9.56
N SER A 304 30.45 -4.27 8.61
CA SER A 304 30.57 -3.79 7.23
C SER A 304 30.57 -2.26 7.19
N ARG A 305 29.68 -1.60 7.94
CA ARG A 305 29.64 -0.14 8.08
C ARG A 305 30.89 0.41 8.78
N ALA A 306 31.38 -0.26 9.83
CA ALA A 306 32.60 0.14 10.53
C ALA A 306 33.86 -0.09 9.68
N ALA A 307 33.93 -1.19 8.93
CA ALA A 307 35.01 -1.45 8.00
C ALA A 307 35.02 -0.45 6.83
N SER A 308 33.84 -0.05 6.34
CA SER A 308 33.69 1.04 5.37
C SER A 308 34.12 2.39 5.96
N LYS A 309 33.85 2.62 7.25
CA LYS A 309 34.24 3.83 7.98
C LYS A 309 35.72 3.86 8.34
N ALA A 310 36.32 2.69 8.65
CA ALA A 310 37.78 2.56 8.93
C ALA A 310 38.64 2.59 7.68
N LYS A 311 38.10 2.24 6.51
CA LYS A 311 38.73 2.48 5.19
C LYS A 311 38.48 3.90 4.68
N GLY A 312 37.85 4.74 5.49
CA GLY A 312 37.46 6.10 5.15
C GLY A 312 38.63 7.02 5.03
N LEU A 313 38.49 7.89 4.17
CA LEU A 313 39.12 8.97 3.46
C LEU A 313 39.40 8.58 2.01
N GLY A 314 38.46 7.96 1.35
CA GLY A 314 38.42 7.66 -0.08
C GLY A 314 37.06 7.10 -0.48
N THR A 315 36.13 7.94 -0.82
CA THR A 315 35.12 7.90 -1.88
C THR A 315 34.56 6.54 -2.39
N ASN A 316 34.34 5.49 -1.55
CA ASN A 316 33.66 4.28 -2.01
C ASN A 316 32.74 3.69 -0.91
N LEU A 317 31.77 4.48 -0.44
CA LEU A 317 30.51 3.88 0.01
C LEU A 317 29.86 3.26 -1.23
N SER A 318 29.63 1.94 -1.25
CA SER A 318 28.96 1.31 -2.39
C SER A 318 27.61 2.00 -2.61
N LEU A 319 27.46 2.61 -3.77
CA LEU A 319 26.22 3.27 -4.17
C LEU A 319 25.07 2.26 -4.17
N PRO A 320 23.83 2.68 -3.91
CA PRO A 320 22.68 1.78 -3.96
C PRO A 320 22.58 1.08 -5.32
N PRO A 321 22.27 -0.22 -5.36
CA PRO A 321 22.31 -1.01 -6.60
C PRO A 321 21.28 -0.56 -7.65
N LYS A 322 20.22 0.15 -7.25
CA LYS A 322 19.20 0.70 -8.16
C LYS A 322 19.58 2.09 -8.71
N LEU A 323 20.67 2.70 -8.27
CA LEU A 323 21.10 3.96 -8.82
C LEU A 323 21.56 3.76 -10.27
N LEU A 324 21.02 4.57 -11.17
CA LEU A 324 21.57 4.78 -12.50
C LEU A 324 22.56 5.95 -12.41
N PRO A 325 23.87 5.72 -12.32
CA PRO A 325 24.84 6.79 -12.12
C PRO A 325 25.02 7.61 -13.40
N SER A 326 25.41 8.88 -13.25
CA SER A 326 26.00 9.68 -14.31
C SER A 326 27.49 9.41 -14.41
N ARG A 327 28.08 9.73 -15.55
CA ARG A 327 29.55 9.63 -15.74
C ARG A 327 30.26 10.77 -15.00
N GLU A 328 29.71 11.97 -15.07
CA GLU A 328 30.18 13.14 -14.37
C GLU A 328 29.51 13.27 -13.01
N THR A 329 30.29 13.71 -12.01
CA THR A 329 29.82 13.93 -10.64
C THR A 329 30.65 15.00 -9.96
N GLY A 330 30.10 15.67 -8.97
CA GLY A 330 30.73 16.73 -8.19
C GLY A 330 30.21 18.12 -8.54
N ARG A 331 30.54 19.06 -7.69
CA ARG A 331 30.16 20.48 -7.90
C ARG A 331 30.81 21.06 -9.13
N GLY A 332 30.04 21.80 -9.93
CA GLY A 332 30.51 22.45 -11.16
C GLY A 332 30.58 21.51 -12.37
N SER A 333 30.23 20.23 -12.23
CA SER A 333 30.20 19.29 -13.35
C SER A 333 28.95 19.37 -14.21
N GLY A 334 27.91 20.07 -13.73
CA GLY A 334 26.57 20.07 -14.33
C GLY A 334 25.77 18.81 -14.03
N ALA A 335 26.28 17.90 -13.18
CA ALA A 335 25.62 16.65 -12.86
C ALA A 335 24.28 16.85 -12.14
N GLU A 336 23.28 16.07 -12.54
CA GLU A 336 21.91 16.11 -12.04
C GLU A 336 21.48 14.76 -11.46
N LEU A 337 20.73 14.78 -10.35
CA LEU A 337 20.12 13.60 -9.76
C LEU A 337 18.61 13.70 -9.84
N PHE A 338 17.99 12.74 -10.50
CA PHE A 338 16.54 12.57 -10.48
C PHE A 338 16.12 11.56 -9.41
N LEU A 339 15.33 11.98 -8.43
CA LEU A 339 14.63 11.10 -7.51
C LEU A 339 13.24 10.85 -8.09
N CYS A 340 12.97 9.65 -8.59
CA CYS A 340 11.76 9.35 -9.34
C CYS A 340 10.84 8.36 -8.62
N GLU A 341 9.54 8.41 -8.93
CA GLU A 341 8.52 7.53 -8.40
C GLU A 341 8.62 6.13 -9.02
N GLY A 342 9.28 5.22 -8.31
CA GLY A 342 9.28 3.80 -8.63
C GLY A 342 10.10 3.35 -9.83
N ASP A 343 10.08 2.05 -10.07
CA ASP A 343 10.87 1.39 -11.12
C ASP A 343 10.34 1.68 -12.53
N SER A 344 9.06 2.00 -12.69
CA SER A 344 8.44 2.34 -13.99
C SER A 344 9.03 3.64 -14.53
N ALA A 345 9.00 4.71 -13.74
CA ALA A 345 9.61 6.00 -14.10
C ALA A 345 11.11 5.87 -14.33
N LEU A 346 11.81 5.04 -13.51
CA LEU A 346 13.24 4.76 -13.73
C LEU A 346 13.50 4.14 -15.09
N GLY A 347 12.62 3.25 -15.58
CA GLY A 347 12.74 2.63 -16.89
C GLY A 347 12.68 3.67 -18.02
N THR A 348 11.75 4.61 -17.96
CA THR A 348 11.62 5.71 -18.91
C THR A 348 12.82 6.66 -18.85
N ILE A 349 13.27 7.04 -17.64
CA ILE A 349 14.49 7.85 -17.47
C ILE A 349 15.69 7.14 -18.05
N LYS A 350 15.84 5.84 -17.82
CA LYS A 350 16.96 5.04 -18.36
C LYS A 350 17.02 5.08 -19.88
N ALA A 351 15.87 5.06 -20.54
CA ALA A 351 15.77 5.10 -22.00
C ALA A 351 16.04 6.50 -22.59
N ALA A 352 15.66 7.56 -21.85
CA ALA A 352 15.64 8.93 -22.38
C ALA A 352 16.84 9.80 -21.93
N ARG A 353 17.46 9.53 -20.76
CA ARG A 353 18.44 10.42 -20.13
C ARG A 353 19.76 10.54 -20.89
N ASP A 354 20.45 11.66 -20.72
CA ASP A 354 21.88 11.75 -21.01
C ASP A 354 22.70 11.21 -19.84
N ALA A 355 23.26 10.02 -20.01
CA ALA A 355 24.05 9.36 -18.98
C ALA A 355 25.38 10.07 -18.65
N THR A 356 25.75 11.10 -19.40
CA THR A 356 26.96 11.88 -19.12
C THR A 356 26.80 12.65 -17.81
N PHE A 357 25.69 13.36 -17.66
CA PHE A 357 25.46 14.22 -16.50
C PHE A 357 24.19 13.91 -15.69
N GLN A 358 23.28 13.04 -16.18
CA GLN A 358 22.04 12.72 -15.47
C GLN A 358 22.09 11.36 -14.79
N ALA A 359 21.94 11.36 -13.47
CA ALA A 359 21.75 10.19 -12.63
C ALA A 359 20.28 10.07 -12.24
N ALA A 360 19.82 8.84 -11.94
CA ALA A 360 18.45 8.62 -11.45
C ALA A 360 18.41 7.53 -10.38
N PHE A 361 17.52 7.73 -9.40
CA PHE A 361 17.27 6.76 -8.32
C PHE A 361 15.77 6.61 -8.07
N PRO A 362 15.23 5.37 -8.11
CA PRO A 362 13.81 5.13 -7.87
C PRO A 362 13.52 5.04 -6.39
N LEU A 363 12.47 5.71 -5.98
CA LEU A 363 11.89 5.57 -4.65
C LEU A 363 11.04 4.29 -4.60
N LYS A 364 10.91 3.68 -3.41
CA LYS A 364 10.05 2.50 -3.20
C LYS A 364 8.63 2.92 -2.80
N GLY A 365 7.96 3.74 -3.62
CA GLY A 365 6.68 4.38 -3.28
C GLY A 365 6.87 5.65 -2.45
N LYS A 366 5.93 5.92 -1.53
CA LYS A 366 5.95 7.16 -0.73
C LYS A 366 7.13 7.19 0.24
N PRO A 367 8.01 8.21 0.19
CA PRO A 367 9.13 8.34 1.11
C PRO A 367 8.66 8.38 2.56
N PRO A 368 9.43 7.80 3.50
CA PRO A 368 9.07 7.84 4.91
C PRO A 368 9.09 9.28 5.43
N ASN A 369 8.08 9.65 6.22
CA ASN A 369 8.13 10.89 6.97
C ASN A 369 9.20 10.78 8.06
N VAL A 370 10.31 11.48 7.89
CA VAL A 370 11.44 11.52 8.82
C VAL A 370 11.51 12.82 9.61
N TYR A 371 10.49 13.68 9.53
CA TYR A 371 10.44 14.95 10.25
C TYR A 371 10.68 14.75 11.75
N GLY A 372 11.61 15.53 12.29
CA GLY A 372 11.96 15.47 13.71
C GLY A 372 12.72 14.21 14.16
N PHE A 373 13.09 13.32 13.25
CA PHE A 373 13.91 12.15 13.59
C PHE A 373 15.36 12.58 13.90
N THR A 374 16.00 11.86 14.82
CA THR A 374 17.47 11.92 14.90
C THR A 374 18.08 11.30 13.64
N VAL A 375 19.31 11.70 13.29
CA VAL A 375 20.03 11.17 12.11
C VAL A 375 20.11 9.64 12.14
N ASN A 376 20.41 9.05 13.31
CA ASN A 376 20.48 7.59 13.45
C ASN A 376 19.12 6.92 13.20
N LYS A 377 18.03 7.51 13.67
CA LYS A 377 16.67 6.99 13.43
C LYS A 377 16.25 7.13 11.96
N ALA A 378 16.65 8.20 11.29
CA ALA A 378 16.39 8.39 9.87
C ALA A 378 17.16 7.37 9.01
N ARG A 379 18.42 7.08 9.34
CA ARG A 379 19.26 6.09 8.66
C ARG A 379 18.77 4.64 8.73
N VAL A 380 17.85 4.33 9.64
CA VAL A 380 17.18 3.02 9.67
C VAL A 380 16.22 2.87 8.47
N LYS A 381 15.80 3.98 7.87
CA LYS A 381 14.97 3.97 6.67
C LYS A 381 15.84 3.81 5.42
N ASP A 382 15.65 2.73 4.68
CA ASP A 382 16.47 2.36 3.52
C ASP A 382 16.56 3.47 2.46
N GLU A 383 15.48 4.19 2.24
CA GLU A 383 15.45 5.29 1.26
C GLU A 383 16.27 6.49 1.72
N PHE A 384 16.15 6.86 2.99
CA PHE A 384 16.96 7.93 3.57
C PHE A 384 18.46 7.59 3.50
N ASP A 385 18.83 6.38 3.94
CA ASP A 385 20.21 5.88 3.88
C ASP A 385 20.75 5.85 2.43
N SER A 386 19.89 5.49 1.47
CA SER A 386 20.25 5.48 0.05
C SER A 386 20.48 6.88 -0.47
N ILE A 387 19.61 7.83 -0.20
CA ILE A 387 19.74 9.24 -0.63
C ILE A 387 20.98 9.86 0.00
N GLU A 388 21.24 9.64 1.30
CA GLU A 388 22.45 10.14 1.96
C GLU A 388 23.73 9.64 1.27
N ARG A 389 23.78 8.35 0.93
CA ARG A 389 24.94 7.77 0.22
C ARG A 389 25.07 8.27 -1.22
N ILE A 390 23.96 8.50 -1.91
CA ILE A 390 23.96 9.03 -3.27
C ILE A 390 24.46 10.46 -3.30
N LEU A 391 23.96 11.31 -2.40
CA LEU A 391 24.35 12.72 -2.33
C LEU A 391 25.82 12.89 -1.89
N GLY A 392 26.25 12.14 -0.88
CA GLY A 392 27.63 12.11 -0.41
C GLY A 392 28.10 13.37 0.34
N CYS A 393 27.20 14.29 0.66
CA CYS A 393 27.49 15.62 1.24
C CYS A 393 27.26 15.70 2.76
N GLY A 394 26.94 14.58 3.44
CA GLY A 394 26.53 14.59 4.84
C GLY A 394 25.09 15.08 5.05
N VAL A 395 24.69 15.22 6.33
CA VAL A 395 23.33 15.62 6.72
C VAL A 395 23.36 16.65 7.86
N ARG A 396 22.35 17.51 7.93
CA ARG A 396 22.22 18.60 8.94
C ARG A 396 23.49 19.44 9.04
N ASP A 397 24.08 19.55 10.24
CA ASP A 397 25.28 20.38 10.48
C ASP A 397 26.51 19.92 9.70
N SER A 398 26.56 18.63 9.29
CA SER A 398 27.62 18.10 8.43
C SER A 398 27.31 18.16 6.94
N CYS A 399 26.17 18.70 6.55
CA CYS A 399 25.79 18.82 5.15
C CYS A 399 26.56 19.97 4.49
N ASP A 400 27.46 19.59 3.58
CA ASP A 400 28.29 20.54 2.82
C ASP A 400 27.93 20.48 1.34
N PRO A 401 27.33 21.54 0.76
CA PRO A 401 26.98 21.60 -0.65
C PRO A 401 28.16 21.37 -1.60
N GLU A 402 29.38 21.77 -1.21
CA GLU A 402 30.57 21.63 -2.06
C GLU A 402 31.02 20.16 -2.20
N GLN A 403 30.61 19.31 -1.26
CA GLN A 403 30.87 17.87 -1.32
C GLN A 403 29.74 17.08 -2.02
N CYS A 404 28.66 17.74 -2.42
CA CYS A 404 27.56 17.08 -3.11
C CYS A 404 28.02 16.57 -4.49
N ARG A 405 27.62 15.33 -4.83
CA ARG A 405 27.97 14.74 -6.13
C ARG A 405 27.18 15.32 -7.29
N TYR A 406 26.18 16.13 -7.04
CA TYR A 406 25.29 16.68 -8.06
C TYR A 406 25.12 18.18 -7.87
N ASP A 407 25.05 18.90 -8.97
CA ASP A 407 24.74 20.33 -8.98
C ASP A 407 23.24 20.61 -8.81
N ARG A 408 22.41 19.68 -9.28
CA ARG A 408 20.95 19.78 -9.18
C ARG A 408 20.35 18.46 -8.73
N ILE A 409 19.34 18.55 -7.89
CA ILE A 409 18.55 17.43 -7.38
C ILE A 409 17.10 17.72 -7.76
N LEU A 410 16.52 16.84 -8.58
CA LEU A 410 15.20 17.01 -9.16
C LEU A 410 14.27 15.91 -8.68
N PHE A 411 13.13 16.28 -8.14
CA PHE A 411 12.08 15.35 -7.76
C PHE A 411 11.17 15.15 -8.97
N ALA A 412 11.14 13.93 -9.48
CA ALA A 412 10.35 13.54 -10.65
C ALA A 412 9.27 12.54 -10.21
N SER A 413 8.08 13.06 -9.96
CA SER A 413 6.89 12.29 -9.59
C SER A 413 5.77 12.53 -10.58
N ASP A 414 4.79 11.63 -10.57
CA ASP A 414 3.62 11.70 -11.40
C ASP A 414 2.80 12.98 -11.12
N ALA A 415 2.06 13.46 -12.11
CA ALA A 415 1.24 14.67 -11.99
C ALA A 415 -0.13 14.37 -11.34
N ASP A 416 -0.14 13.57 -10.28
CA ASP A 416 -1.33 13.16 -9.54
C ASP A 416 -1.20 13.49 -8.03
N PRO A 417 -2.24 13.27 -7.21
CA PRO A 417 -2.19 13.53 -5.77
C PRO A 417 -1.15 12.69 -5.03
N ASP A 418 -0.81 11.50 -5.52
CA ASP A 418 0.21 10.64 -4.92
C ASP A 418 1.62 11.19 -5.19
N GLY A 419 1.90 11.64 -6.41
CA GLY A 419 3.13 12.34 -6.75
C GLY A 419 3.29 13.64 -5.98
N GLY A 420 2.20 14.41 -5.76
CA GLY A 420 2.19 15.57 -4.87
C GLY A 420 2.58 15.23 -3.44
N ASN A 421 2.16 14.08 -2.93
CA ASN A 421 2.53 13.58 -1.60
C ASN A 421 4.02 13.19 -1.53
N ILE A 422 4.54 12.55 -2.58
CA ILE A 422 5.96 12.18 -2.70
C ILE A 422 6.82 13.43 -2.67
N ASN A 423 6.52 14.43 -3.51
CA ASN A 423 7.21 15.71 -3.53
C ASN A 423 7.20 16.40 -2.17
N SER A 424 6.05 16.48 -1.52
CA SER A 424 5.91 17.10 -0.19
C SER A 424 6.76 16.38 0.86
N SER A 425 6.81 15.05 0.83
CA SER A 425 7.62 14.25 1.75
C SER A 425 9.12 14.42 1.51
N LEU A 426 9.56 14.50 0.24
CA LEU A 426 10.94 14.80 -0.12
C LEU A 426 11.33 16.22 0.28
N ILE A 427 10.49 17.22 0.00
CA ILE A 427 10.71 18.60 0.42
C ILE A 427 10.90 18.66 1.94
N SER A 428 10.00 18.01 2.72
CA SER A 428 10.11 17.94 4.17
C SER A 428 11.44 17.32 4.63
N MET A 429 11.87 16.23 4.00
CA MET A 429 13.15 15.58 4.27
C MET A 429 14.33 16.51 3.98
N PHE A 430 14.31 17.21 2.84
CA PHE A 430 15.40 18.10 2.45
C PHE A 430 15.45 19.37 3.30
N LEU A 431 14.32 19.89 3.73
CA LEU A 431 14.26 21.03 4.66
C LEU A 431 14.79 20.69 6.06
N ASP A 432 14.64 19.44 6.52
CA ASP A 432 15.12 19.00 7.84
C ASP A 432 16.57 18.50 7.82
N PHE A 433 16.99 17.74 6.80
CA PHE A 433 18.29 17.07 6.79
C PHE A 433 19.32 17.64 5.79
N TYR A 434 18.84 18.31 4.73
CA TYR A 434 19.70 18.83 3.64
C TYR A 434 19.45 20.34 3.41
N ARG A 435 19.11 21.05 4.46
CA ARG A 435 18.83 22.50 4.40
C ARG A 435 19.92 23.33 3.70
N PRO A 436 21.24 23.05 3.85
CA PRO A 436 22.27 23.73 3.09
C PRO A 436 22.15 23.58 1.57
N LEU A 437 21.71 22.40 1.04
CA LEU A 437 21.48 22.20 -0.39
C LEU A 437 20.29 23.03 -0.90
N VAL A 438 19.21 23.11 -0.11
CA VAL A 438 18.05 23.97 -0.44
C VAL A 438 18.48 25.45 -0.46
N LYS A 439 19.25 25.89 0.54
CA LYS A 439 19.79 27.27 0.61
C LYS A 439 20.71 27.58 -0.58
N ALA A 440 21.52 26.63 -1.01
CA ALA A 440 22.38 26.76 -2.20
C ALA A 440 21.61 26.71 -3.52
N GLY A 441 20.28 26.46 -3.49
CA GLY A 441 19.42 26.43 -4.66
C GLY A 441 19.60 25.22 -5.57
N MET A 442 19.93 24.09 -4.98
CA MET A 442 20.23 22.85 -5.72
C MET A 442 19.00 21.93 -5.87
N VAL A 443 17.88 22.23 -5.21
CA VAL A 443 16.71 21.35 -5.12
C VAL A 443 15.56 21.88 -5.96
N TYR A 444 14.99 21.01 -6.79
CA TYR A 444 13.93 21.35 -7.73
C TYR A 444 12.85 20.25 -7.76
N VAL A 445 11.63 20.65 -8.15
CA VAL A 445 10.52 19.75 -8.48
C VAL A 445 10.25 19.88 -9.97
N THR A 446 10.19 18.78 -10.70
CA THR A 446 9.80 18.78 -12.13
C THR A 446 8.30 18.87 -12.27
N LEU A 447 7.84 19.56 -13.32
CA LEU A 447 6.42 19.65 -13.70
C LEU A 447 6.22 18.96 -15.06
N PRO A 448 5.94 17.65 -15.09
CA PRO A 448 5.61 16.97 -16.34
C PRO A 448 4.27 17.47 -16.87
N PRO A 449 4.07 17.51 -18.21
CA PRO A 449 2.81 17.93 -18.80
C PRO A 449 1.72 16.87 -18.59
N LEU A 450 0.51 17.33 -18.26
CA LEU A 450 -0.67 16.46 -18.16
C LEU A 450 -1.16 15.96 -19.52
N PHE A 451 -0.97 16.77 -20.59
CA PHE A 451 -1.42 16.40 -21.92
C PHE A 451 -0.34 16.64 -22.97
N VAL A 452 -0.34 15.79 -23.99
CA VAL A 452 0.41 15.98 -25.23
C VAL A 452 -0.58 15.98 -26.38
N VAL A 453 -0.63 17.10 -27.14
CA VAL A 453 -1.47 17.24 -28.31
C VAL A 453 -0.60 17.08 -29.57
N LYS A 454 -0.95 16.13 -30.44
CA LYS A 454 -0.12 15.71 -31.60
C LYS A 454 -0.90 15.80 -32.88
N ASP A 455 -0.26 16.22 -33.99
CA ASP A 455 -0.82 16.15 -35.33
C ASP A 455 -0.01 15.22 -36.26
N GLY A 456 0.80 14.35 -35.69
CA GLY A 456 1.72 13.43 -36.38
C GLY A 456 3.15 13.93 -36.46
N GLN A 457 3.42 15.23 -36.52
CA GLN A 457 4.77 15.82 -36.50
C GLN A 457 4.96 16.83 -35.37
N GLU A 458 4.00 17.72 -35.19
CA GLU A 458 4.03 18.74 -34.15
C GLU A 458 3.49 18.15 -32.83
N ARG A 459 4.15 18.52 -31.72
CA ARG A 459 3.78 18.12 -30.37
C ARG A 459 3.69 19.36 -29.51
N ILE A 460 2.54 19.59 -28.91
CA ILE A 460 2.31 20.68 -27.95
C ILE A 460 2.08 20.04 -26.58
N TYR A 461 2.90 20.44 -25.62
CA TYR A 461 2.84 19.97 -24.24
C TYR A 461 2.00 20.93 -23.41
N CYS A 462 0.99 20.42 -22.70
CA CYS A 462 0.03 21.22 -21.97
C CYS A 462 -0.02 20.80 -20.50
N GLN A 463 -0.04 21.78 -19.60
CA GLN A 463 -0.06 21.56 -18.15
C GLN A 463 -1.48 21.35 -17.61
N ASP A 464 -2.48 21.91 -18.31
CA ASP A 464 -3.88 21.82 -17.91
C ASP A 464 -4.82 21.65 -19.10
N GLU A 465 -6.12 21.57 -18.82
CA GLU A 465 -7.15 21.38 -19.83
C GLU A 465 -7.35 22.61 -20.72
N SER A 466 -7.13 23.81 -20.20
CA SER A 466 -7.25 25.07 -20.96
C SER A 466 -6.17 25.15 -22.03
N GLU A 467 -4.93 24.83 -21.68
CA GLU A 467 -3.81 24.75 -22.62
C GLU A 467 -4.03 23.66 -23.66
N ARG A 468 -4.55 22.48 -23.25
CA ARG A 468 -4.93 21.39 -24.16
C ARG A 468 -5.95 21.85 -25.19
N ASP A 469 -7.02 22.51 -24.76
CA ASP A 469 -8.10 22.94 -25.67
C ASP A 469 -7.63 24.02 -26.63
N ALA A 470 -6.79 24.93 -26.15
CA ALA A 470 -6.14 25.94 -26.99
C ALA A 470 -5.21 25.28 -28.05
N ALA A 471 -4.38 24.31 -27.62
CA ALA A 471 -3.49 23.57 -28.53
C ALA A 471 -4.26 22.77 -29.58
N VAL A 472 -5.36 22.12 -29.19
CA VAL A 472 -6.26 21.41 -30.15
C VAL A 472 -6.85 22.37 -31.15
N ALA A 473 -7.30 23.54 -30.71
CA ALA A 473 -7.86 24.57 -31.64
C ALA A 473 -6.78 25.09 -32.58
N GLN A 474 -5.57 25.35 -32.09
CA GLN A 474 -4.45 25.79 -32.91
C GLN A 474 -4.08 24.77 -33.99
N LEU A 475 -3.87 23.50 -33.61
CA LEU A 475 -3.51 22.45 -34.56
C LEU A 475 -4.62 22.18 -35.58
N LYS A 476 -5.89 22.22 -35.21
CA LYS A 476 -7.01 22.09 -36.14
C LYS A 476 -7.11 23.23 -37.12
N ALA A 477 -6.66 24.43 -36.75
CA ALA A 477 -6.67 25.59 -37.66
C ALA A 477 -5.51 25.55 -38.67
N THR A 478 -4.38 24.95 -38.30
CA THR A 478 -3.15 24.96 -39.12
C THR A 478 -2.90 23.64 -39.84
N SER A 479 -3.42 22.53 -39.35
CA SER A 479 -3.20 21.21 -39.93
C SER A 479 -4.47 20.54 -40.42
N LYS A 480 -4.35 19.83 -41.55
CA LYS A 480 -5.42 18.96 -42.09
C LYS A 480 -5.34 17.53 -41.53
N ARG A 481 -4.37 17.24 -40.68
CA ARG A 481 -4.16 15.93 -40.07
C ARG A 481 -5.09 15.71 -38.88
N LYS A 482 -5.25 14.46 -38.49
CA LYS A 482 -5.97 14.11 -37.28
C LYS A 482 -5.17 14.60 -36.06
N VAL A 483 -5.79 15.43 -35.25
CA VAL A 483 -5.23 15.86 -33.97
C VAL A 483 -5.53 14.78 -32.92
N GLU A 484 -4.51 14.29 -32.27
CA GLU A 484 -4.61 13.31 -31.20
C GLU A 484 -4.22 13.96 -29.87
N VAL A 485 -4.96 13.64 -28.81
CA VAL A 485 -4.71 14.10 -27.46
C VAL A 485 -4.34 12.89 -26.63
N GLN A 486 -3.15 12.91 -26.05
CA GLN A 486 -2.69 11.92 -25.09
C GLN A 486 -2.70 12.54 -23.69
N ARG A 487 -3.32 11.88 -22.72
CA ARG A 487 -3.23 12.24 -21.30
C ARG A 487 -2.15 11.39 -20.64
N ASN A 488 -1.19 12.03 -20.00
CA ASN A 488 -0.13 11.36 -19.25
C ASN A 488 -0.58 11.25 -17.78
N LYS A 489 -0.91 10.04 -17.33
CA LYS A 489 -1.27 9.80 -15.92
C LYS A 489 -0.05 9.55 -15.05
N GLY A 490 1.03 9.03 -15.63
CA GLY A 490 2.27 8.76 -14.93
C GLY A 490 3.50 8.89 -15.83
N LEU A 491 4.64 9.17 -15.22
CA LEU A 491 5.93 9.34 -15.90
C LEU A 491 6.35 8.08 -16.69
N GLY A 492 5.91 6.91 -16.24
CA GLY A 492 6.20 5.63 -16.90
C GLY A 492 5.44 5.40 -18.20
N GLU A 493 4.42 6.21 -18.49
CA GLU A 493 3.57 6.09 -19.68
C GLU A 493 4.03 7.01 -20.84
N MET A 494 5.00 7.90 -20.56
CA MET A 494 5.50 8.86 -21.54
C MET A 494 6.47 8.21 -22.52
N ASP A 495 6.38 8.58 -23.81
CA ASP A 495 7.41 8.24 -24.79
C ASP A 495 8.75 8.86 -24.38
N ALA A 496 9.87 8.19 -24.72
CA ALA A 496 11.21 8.65 -24.35
C ALA A 496 11.53 10.07 -24.86
N ASP A 497 11.07 10.41 -26.06
CA ASP A 497 11.26 11.74 -26.66
C ASP A 497 10.43 12.80 -25.93
N ASP A 498 9.17 12.49 -25.59
CA ASP A 498 8.31 13.39 -24.83
C ASP A 498 8.89 13.59 -23.43
N PHE A 499 9.40 12.52 -22.81
CA PHE A 499 10.03 12.57 -21.49
C PHE A 499 11.32 13.41 -21.50
N TRP A 500 12.17 13.23 -22.53
CA TRP A 500 13.36 14.07 -22.69
C TRP A 500 12.97 15.54 -22.78
N ASN A 501 12.09 15.88 -23.72
CA ASN A 501 11.73 17.28 -24.02
C ASN A 501 11.03 18.01 -22.85
N THR A 502 10.41 17.30 -21.91
CA THR A 502 9.57 17.92 -20.89
C THR A 502 10.08 17.75 -19.46
N VAL A 503 10.90 16.73 -19.19
CA VAL A 503 11.36 16.39 -17.83
C VAL A 503 12.90 16.43 -17.73
N LEU A 504 13.62 15.95 -18.75
CA LEU A 504 15.07 15.77 -18.67
C LEU A 504 15.86 16.91 -19.29
N ASP A 505 15.43 17.46 -20.44
CA ASP A 505 16.18 18.52 -21.14
C ASP A 505 16.26 19.79 -20.27
N PRO A 506 17.48 20.20 -19.86
CA PRO A 506 17.65 21.39 -19.01
C PRO A 506 17.14 22.69 -19.62
N GLU A 507 17.06 22.77 -20.97
CA GLU A 507 16.66 23.97 -21.70
C GLU A 507 15.14 24.06 -21.91
N ARG A 508 14.42 22.92 -21.83
CA ARG A 508 13.00 22.85 -22.19
C ARG A 508 12.09 22.50 -21.03
N ARG A 509 12.58 21.73 -20.06
CA ARG A 509 11.79 21.26 -18.93
C ARG A 509 11.29 22.40 -18.06
N THR A 510 10.11 22.22 -17.49
CA THR A 510 9.58 23.11 -16.48
C THR A 510 9.91 22.57 -15.08
N VAL A 511 10.53 23.40 -14.24
CA VAL A 511 10.90 23.05 -12.87
C VAL A 511 10.56 24.17 -11.90
N ILE A 512 10.18 23.79 -10.69
CA ILE A 512 10.03 24.73 -9.56
C ILE A 512 11.22 24.53 -8.63
N ARG A 513 11.92 25.62 -8.33
CA ARG A 513 13.00 25.61 -7.35
C ARG A 513 12.42 25.63 -5.95
N VAL A 514 12.91 24.78 -5.07
CA VAL A 514 12.52 24.77 -3.65
C VAL A 514 13.28 25.86 -2.92
N HIS A 515 12.56 26.77 -2.26
CA HIS A 515 13.12 27.87 -1.48
C HIS A 515 12.89 27.68 0.01
N LEU A 516 13.80 28.20 0.85
CA LEU A 516 13.63 28.16 2.31
C LEU A 516 12.53 29.08 2.80
N ASP A 517 12.30 30.17 2.08
CA ASP A 517 11.33 31.23 2.47
C ASP A 517 9.89 30.86 2.10
N ASP A 518 9.70 29.82 1.26
CA ASP A 518 8.38 29.30 0.88
C ASP A 518 7.72 28.47 2.01
N GLY A 519 8.47 28.19 3.08
CA GLY A 519 8.03 27.32 4.17
C GLY A 519 7.70 28.09 5.45
N ASP A 520 6.41 28.26 5.79
CA ASP A 520 6.03 28.55 7.16
C ASP A 520 6.43 27.38 8.06
N PRO A 521 7.39 27.54 9.02
CA PRO A 521 7.80 26.48 9.92
C PRO A 521 6.65 25.90 10.73
N LYS A 522 5.61 26.69 11.03
CA LYS A 522 4.41 26.23 11.73
C LYS A 522 3.57 25.32 10.85
N LEU A 523 3.39 25.71 9.58
CA LEU A 523 2.70 24.86 8.60
C LEU A 523 3.45 23.55 8.37
N HIS A 524 4.77 23.61 8.19
CA HIS A 524 5.61 22.42 8.03
C HIS A 524 5.48 21.49 9.25
N HIS A 525 5.53 22.02 10.48
CA HIS A 525 5.29 21.23 11.68
C HIS A 525 3.88 20.65 11.72
N THR A 526 2.86 21.42 11.36
CA THR A 526 1.46 20.97 11.34
C THR A 526 1.27 19.80 10.36
N LEU A 527 1.87 19.89 9.18
CA LEU A 527 1.72 18.89 8.13
C LEU A 527 2.52 17.60 8.40
N PHE A 528 3.74 17.71 8.94
CA PHE A 528 4.67 16.58 9.04
C PHE A 528 5.00 16.15 10.49
N GLY A 529 4.94 17.04 11.47
CA GLY A 529 5.35 16.78 12.85
C GLY A 529 4.23 16.77 13.88
N GLY A 530 3.15 17.46 13.60
CA GLY A 530 2.03 17.63 14.53
C GLY A 530 1.08 16.42 14.59
N PRO A 531 0.16 16.41 15.56
CA PRO A 531 -0.87 15.41 15.65
C PRO A 531 -1.84 15.49 14.45
N PRO A 532 -2.51 14.36 14.08
CA PRO A 532 -3.40 14.30 12.91
C PRO A 532 -4.52 15.34 12.89
N GLU A 533 -4.97 15.78 14.07
CA GLU A 533 -6.05 16.76 14.24
C GLU A 533 -5.67 18.13 13.62
N GLY A 534 -4.43 18.59 13.82
CA GLY A 534 -3.92 19.84 13.24
C GLY A 534 -3.97 19.80 11.70
N ARG A 535 -3.57 18.67 11.10
CA ARG A 535 -3.65 18.48 9.65
C ARG A 535 -5.09 18.50 9.15
N ARG A 536 -6.00 17.81 9.85
CA ARG A 536 -7.44 17.77 9.48
C ARG A 536 -8.05 19.17 9.51
N THR A 537 -7.77 19.95 10.56
CA THR A 537 -8.24 21.33 10.68
C THR A 537 -7.70 22.18 9.55
N TRP A 538 -6.40 22.10 9.27
CA TRP A 538 -5.79 22.83 8.18
C TRP A 538 -6.37 22.43 6.80
N MET A 539 -6.57 21.12 6.56
CA MET A 539 -7.17 20.62 5.33
C MET A 539 -8.62 21.09 5.16
N ALA A 540 -9.41 21.09 6.23
CA ALA A 540 -10.80 21.58 6.20
C ALA A 540 -10.85 23.08 5.87
N ASP A 541 -9.95 23.87 6.45
CA ASP A 541 -9.82 25.31 6.19
C ASP A 541 -9.31 25.57 4.75
N ALA A 542 -8.32 24.82 4.30
CA ALA A 542 -7.80 24.89 2.93
C ALA A 542 -8.86 24.48 1.89
N ALA A 543 -9.61 23.42 2.15
CA ALA A 543 -10.67 22.94 1.25
C ALA A 543 -11.78 23.99 1.02
N SER A 544 -12.03 24.86 2.01
CA SER A 544 -13.00 25.95 1.85
C SER A 544 -12.55 27.04 0.85
N ARG A 545 -11.27 27.06 0.49
CA ARG A 545 -10.65 28.04 -0.44
C ARG A 545 -10.39 27.45 -1.82
N VAL A 546 -10.57 26.13 -1.99
CA VAL A 546 -10.38 25.46 -3.27
C VAL A 546 -11.67 25.55 -4.07
N ASP A 547 -11.55 26.00 -5.32
CA ASP A 547 -12.65 25.93 -6.27
C ASP A 547 -12.89 24.45 -6.63
N THR A 548 -13.98 23.90 -6.12
CA THR A 548 -14.35 22.49 -6.36
C THR A 548 -14.64 22.18 -7.83
N LEU A 549 -14.90 23.21 -8.66
CA LEU A 549 -15.07 23.06 -10.10
C LEU A 549 -13.72 22.93 -10.84
N ALA A 550 -12.62 23.31 -10.19
CA ALA A 550 -11.26 23.18 -10.74
C ALA A 550 -10.56 21.88 -10.32
N LEU A 551 -11.21 21.05 -9.48
CA LEU A 551 -10.67 19.75 -9.09
C LEU A 551 -10.95 18.70 -10.16
N ASP A 552 -9.90 18.11 -10.70
CA ASP A 552 -10.01 16.90 -11.52
C ASP A 552 -10.39 15.72 -10.61
N LEU A 553 -11.67 15.34 -10.64
CA LEU A 553 -12.22 14.22 -9.87
C LEU A 553 -12.33 12.93 -10.70
N SER A 554 -11.72 12.86 -11.87
CA SER A 554 -11.78 11.73 -12.80
C SER A 554 -10.66 10.71 -12.62
#